data_b5fb5394524531d49f22c8b5774552bf
#
_entry.id   b5fb5394524531d49f22c8b5774552bf
#
_cell.length_a   1.000
_cell.length_b   1.000
_cell.length_c   1.000
_cell.angle_alpha   90.00
_cell.angle_beta   90.00
_cell.angle_gamma   90.00
#
_symmetry.space_group_name_H-M   'P 1'
#
loop_
_entity.id
_entity.type
_entity.pdbx_description
1 polymer ?
#
loop_
_entity_poly.entity_id
_entity_poly.type
_entity_poly.pdbx_seq_one_letter_code
_entity_poly.pdbx_strand_id
1 'polypeptide(L)'
;MTGAGGAVDIGIATYNIHKGFPLTPLVATRPSLRGLREHLHALNPDLVFLQEVVGAHDGHARRHRDWPRQSQYEYLADTLWSSHAYGRNAVYDAGHHGNAILSRFPILRWENEDISAHRFESRGLLHCEIMVPGLSANLHAVCVHLALTARGRSRQLERLRQRIERHVPVDAPLIVAGDFNDWTWRSRAPHEFAVPLNLHEVFEITTGAAARSFPAALPLLRLDRIYVRGFSVLETRVHHGRRKMRLSDHAALTARLRAQ
;
A
#
# COMPACT_ATOMS: atom_id res chain seq x y z
N MET A 1 27.02 30.00 -1.94
CA MET A 1 25.72 30.20 -1.27
C MET A 1 25.12 28.82 -1.04
N THR A 2 25.38 28.27 0.14
CA THR A 2 24.82 26.99 0.58
C THR A 2 23.37 27.22 0.95
N GLY A 3 22.44 26.92 0.04
CA GLY A 3 21.03 26.90 0.36
C GLY A 3 20.77 25.88 1.47
N ALA A 4 20.30 26.34 2.62
CA ALA A 4 19.78 25.48 3.68
C ALA A 4 18.65 24.62 3.06
N GLY A 5 18.96 23.37 2.74
CA GLY A 5 17.97 22.39 2.29
C GLY A 5 16.96 22.21 3.41
N GLY A 6 15.75 22.75 3.24
CA GLY A 6 14.66 22.53 4.18
C GLY A 6 14.39 21.03 4.28
N ALA A 7 14.10 20.54 5.47
CA ALA A 7 13.79 19.13 5.68
C ALA A 7 12.60 18.71 4.79
N VAL A 8 12.75 17.63 4.03
CA VAL A 8 11.71 17.13 3.12
C VAL A 8 10.68 16.34 3.93
N ASP A 9 9.45 16.82 3.95
CA ASP A 9 8.32 16.11 4.55
C ASP A 9 7.52 15.39 3.45
N ILE A 10 7.14 14.14 3.69
CA ILE A 10 6.38 13.30 2.75
C ILE A 10 5.17 12.71 3.48
N GLY A 11 3.98 12.92 2.94
CA GLY A 11 2.75 12.27 3.36
C GLY A 11 2.54 10.96 2.61
N ILE A 12 2.28 9.86 3.32
CA ILE A 12 2.02 8.56 2.71
C ILE A 12 0.71 7.95 3.20
N ALA A 13 0.09 7.13 2.35
CA ALA A 13 -1.06 6.31 2.72
C ALA A 13 -0.91 4.87 2.22
N THR A 14 -1.37 3.88 3.00
CA THR A 14 -1.62 2.52 2.51
C THR A 14 -3.08 2.14 2.68
N TYR A 15 -3.65 1.46 1.69
CA TYR A 15 -5.05 1.12 1.69
C TYR A 15 -5.37 -0.11 0.83
N ASN A 16 -5.82 -1.20 1.44
CA ASN A 16 -6.47 -2.28 0.71
C ASN A 16 -7.89 -1.82 0.34
N ILE A 17 -8.18 -1.66 -0.95
CA ILE A 17 -9.44 -1.09 -1.44
C ILE A 17 -10.50 -2.14 -1.77
N HIS A 18 -10.26 -3.41 -1.46
CA HIS A 18 -11.19 -4.52 -1.66
C HIS A 18 -11.86 -4.49 -3.06
N LYS A 19 -11.05 -4.35 -4.11
CA LYS A 19 -11.47 -4.28 -5.53
C LYS A 19 -12.48 -3.14 -5.82
N GLY A 20 -12.58 -2.16 -4.93
CA GLY A 20 -13.53 -1.05 -5.06
C GLY A 20 -14.95 -1.39 -4.62
N PHE A 21 -15.14 -2.44 -3.81
CA PHE A 21 -16.45 -2.83 -3.28
C PHE A 21 -16.48 -2.76 -1.75
N PRO A 22 -17.57 -2.26 -1.16
CA PRO A 22 -17.75 -2.32 0.28
C PRO A 22 -18.09 -3.74 0.74
N LEU A 23 -17.67 -4.11 1.95
CA LEU A 23 -18.11 -5.35 2.60
C LEU A 23 -19.52 -5.16 3.17
N THR A 24 -20.58 -5.37 2.38
CA THR A 24 -21.98 -5.34 2.87
C THR A 24 -22.64 -6.69 2.61
N PRO A 25 -23.07 -7.42 3.69
CA PRO A 25 -23.55 -8.80 3.56
C PRO A 25 -24.90 -9.00 2.86
N LEU A 26 -25.68 -7.95 2.61
CA LEU A 26 -27.13 -8.11 2.31
C LEU A 26 -27.68 -7.27 1.14
N VAL A 27 -26.86 -6.50 0.43
CA VAL A 27 -27.34 -5.66 -0.70
C VAL A 27 -26.42 -5.83 -1.89
N ALA A 28 -26.99 -5.87 -3.11
CA ALA A 28 -26.22 -5.80 -4.35
C ALA A 28 -25.20 -4.66 -4.26
N THR A 29 -23.94 -5.00 -4.08
CA THR A 29 -22.88 -4.05 -3.76
C THR A 29 -22.57 -3.20 -4.97
N ARG A 30 -22.82 -1.89 -4.87
CA ARG A 30 -22.35 -0.94 -5.87
C ARG A 30 -20.88 -0.62 -5.63
N PRO A 31 -20.08 -0.41 -6.70
CA PRO A 31 -18.70 0.02 -6.55
C PRO A 31 -18.60 1.32 -5.74
N SER A 32 -17.64 1.38 -4.83
CA SER A 32 -17.39 2.55 -3.97
C SER A 32 -16.27 3.47 -4.51
N LEU A 33 -15.87 3.30 -5.78
CA LEU A 33 -14.69 3.96 -6.38
C LEU A 33 -14.71 5.48 -6.29
N ARG A 34 -15.89 6.10 -6.51
CA ARG A 34 -16.01 7.55 -6.33
C ARG A 34 -15.72 7.97 -4.89
N GLY A 35 -16.31 7.30 -3.93
CA GLY A 35 -16.06 7.57 -2.51
C GLY A 35 -14.61 7.27 -2.09
N LEU A 36 -13.99 6.22 -2.66
CA LEU A 36 -12.56 5.93 -2.46
C LEU A 36 -11.68 7.07 -2.97
N ARG A 37 -11.95 7.58 -4.18
CA ARG A 37 -11.23 8.72 -4.75
C ARG A 37 -11.39 9.97 -3.88
N GLU A 38 -12.63 10.34 -3.53
CA GLU A 38 -12.91 11.48 -2.65
C GLU A 38 -12.20 11.33 -1.29
N HIS A 39 -12.13 10.10 -0.76
CA HIS A 39 -11.43 9.83 0.49
C HIS A 39 -9.92 10.00 0.35
N LEU A 40 -9.29 9.42 -0.67
CA LEU A 40 -7.85 9.59 -0.92
C LEU A 40 -7.47 11.04 -1.16
N HIS A 41 -8.29 11.80 -1.90
CA HIS A 41 -8.09 13.24 -2.09
C HIS A 41 -8.17 14.02 -0.77
N ALA A 42 -9.11 13.68 0.11
CA ALA A 42 -9.23 14.31 1.44
C ALA A 42 -8.05 13.98 2.38
N LEU A 43 -7.43 12.79 2.23
CA LEU A 43 -6.21 12.43 2.95
C LEU A 43 -4.99 13.18 2.42
N ASN A 44 -4.99 13.48 1.13
CA ASN A 44 -3.99 14.29 0.44
C ASN A 44 -2.52 13.83 0.62
N PRO A 45 -2.19 12.52 0.58
CA PRO A 45 -0.82 12.05 0.69
C PRO A 45 -0.02 12.31 -0.59
N ASP A 46 1.29 12.32 -0.49
CA ASP A 46 2.19 12.42 -1.65
C ASP A 46 2.35 11.06 -2.36
N LEU A 47 2.32 9.97 -1.57
CA LEU A 47 2.39 8.60 -2.05
C LEU A 47 1.23 7.76 -1.52
N VAL A 48 0.64 6.91 -2.38
CA VAL A 48 -0.43 5.98 -2.01
C VAL A 48 -0.05 4.56 -2.42
N PHE A 49 -0.09 3.64 -1.47
CA PHE A 49 0.13 2.21 -1.66
C PHE A 49 -1.22 1.50 -1.62
N LEU A 50 -1.67 0.96 -2.76
CA LEU A 50 -2.98 0.34 -2.90
C LEU A 50 -2.88 -1.16 -3.11
N GLN A 51 -3.74 -1.93 -2.46
CA GLN A 51 -3.86 -3.37 -2.63
C GLN A 51 -5.26 -3.72 -3.16
N GLU A 52 -5.39 -4.87 -3.81
CA GLU A 52 -6.61 -5.34 -4.48
C GLU A 52 -7.16 -4.38 -5.54
N VAL A 53 -6.30 -3.71 -6.27
CA VAL A 53 -6.68 -2.78 -7.33
C VAL A 53 -7.04 -3.55 -8.60
N VAL A 54 -8.22 -3.34 -9.17
CA VAL A 54 -8.63 -3.93 -10.46
C VAL A 54 -8.04 -3.11 -11.60
N GLY A 55 -7.21 -3.74 -12.44
CA GLY A 55 -6.69 -3.12 -13.66
C GLY A 55 -7.71 -3.16 -14.80
N ALA A 56 -8.32 -4.34 -15.04
CA ALA A 56 -9.41 -4.50 -15.99
C ALA A 56 -10.40 -5.56 -15.48
N HIS A 57 -11.69 -5.41 -15.81
CA HIS A 57 -12.71 -6.40 -15.51
C HIS A 57 -13.96 -6.22 -16.39
N ASP A 58 -14.07 -7.00 -17.44
CA ASP A 58 -15.15 -6.90 -18.44
C ASP A 58 -16.56 -7.07 -17.84
N GLY A 59 -16.72 -7.96 -16.88
CA GLY A 59 -17.98 -8.21 -16.22
C GLY A 59 -18.47 -7.04 -15.34
N HIS A 60 -17.55 -6.32 -14.69
CA HIS A 60 -17.90 -5.17 -13.86
C HIS A 60 -18.31 -3.98 -14.74
N ALA A 61 -17.58 -3.72 -15.81
CA ALA A 61 -17.90 -2.66 -16.78
C ALA A 61 -19.29 -2.83 -17.40
N ARG A 62 -19.75 -4.09 -17.61
CA ARG A 62 -21.11 -4.38 -18.13
C ARG A 62 -22.21 -4.27 -17.07
N ARG A 63 -21.90 -4.60 -15.79
CA ARG A 63 -22.91 -4.68 -14.71
C ARG A 63 -23.12 -3.38 -13.97
N HIS A 64 -22.12 -2.50 -13.94
CA HIS A 64 -22.12 -1.28 -13.14
C HIS A 64 -21.95 -0.04 -14.03
N ARG A 65 -22.98 0.79 -14.15
CA ARG A 65 -22.95 2.03 -14.93
C ARG A 65 -21.87 3.01 -14.47
N ASP A 66 -21.57 2.99 -13.17
CA ASP A 66 -20.60 3.88 -12.53
C ASP A 66 -19.18 3.28 -12.52
N TRP A 67 -18.95 2.15 -13.21
CA TRP A 67 -17.62 1.58 -13.35
C TRP A 67 -16.78 2.46 -14.30
N PRO A 68 -15.56 2.88 -13.89
CA PRO A 68 -14.73 3.72 -14.74
C PRO A 68 -14.33 2.98 -16.02
N ARG A 69 -14.22 3.71 -17.12
CA ARG A 69 -13.73 3.17 -18.40
C ARG A 69 -12.23 2.86 -18.37
N GLN A 70 -11.50 3.60 -17.57
CA GLN A 70 -10.07 3.41 -17.29
C GLN A 70 -9.87 2.42 -16.14
N SER A 71 -8.64 1.97 -15.93
CA SER A 71 -8.29 1.13 -14.78
C SER A 71 -8.56 1.84 -13.45
N GLN A 72 -8.76 1.07 -12.37
CA GLN A 72 -9.01 1.67 -11.05
C GLN A 72 -7.86 2.56 -10.59
N TYR A 73 -6.60 2.16 -10.83
CA TYR A 73 -5.45 2.96 -10.41
C TYR A 73 -5.37 4.29 -11.16
N GLU A 74 -5.65 4.32 -12.47
CA GLU A 74 -5.74 5.57 -13.24
C GLU A 74 -6.89 6.45 -12.75
N TYR A 75 -8.07 5.88 -12.53
CA TYR A 75 -9.22 6.60 -12.00
C TYR A 75 -8.97 7.20 -10.62
N LEU A 76 -8.26 6.48 -9.74
CA LEU A 76 -7.95 6.93 -8.39
C LEU A 76 -6.80 7.94 -8.39
N ALA A 77 -5.82 7.82 -9.31
CA ALA A 77 -4.73 8.78 -9.45
C ALA A 77 -5.25 10.15 -9.90
N ASP A 78 -6.22 10.15 -10.83
CA ASP A 78 -6.83 11.36 -11.39
C ASP A 78 -5.73 12.39 -11.78
N THR A 79 -5.91 13.65 -11.38
CA THR A 79 -4.93 14.73 -11.60
C THR A 79 -4.01 14.96 -10.42
N LEU A 80 -4.27 14.33 -9.26
CA LEU A 80 -3.53 14.58 -8.02
C LEU A 80 -2.19 13.83 -7.98
N TRP A 81 -2.16 12.60 -8.51
CA TRP A 81 -0.95 11.77 -8.60
C TRP A 81 -0.56 11.60 -10.06
N SER A 82 0.39 12.43 -10.52
CA SER A 82 0.81 12.48 -11.92
C SER A 82 1.57 11.24 -12.39
N SER A 83 2.11 10.46 -11.46
CA SER A 83 2.82 9.21 -11.73
C SER A 83 2.16 8.05 -11.01
N HIS A 84 2.08 6.89 -11.67
CA HIS A 84 1.58 5.67 -11.05
C HIS A 84 2.26 4.43 -11.63
N ALA A 85 2.32 3.37 -10.83
CA ALA A 85 2.75 2.04 -11.24
C ALA A 85 1.70 1.01 -10.81
N TYR A 86 1.53 -0.05 -11.61
CA TYR A 86 0.58 -1.12 -11.34
C TYR A 86 1.21 -2.48 -11.56
N GLY A 87 1.24 -3.31 -10.52
CA GLY A 87 1.70 -4.70 -10.55
C GLY A 87 0.52 -5.65 -10.69
N ARG A 88 0.43 -6.33 -11.84
CA ARG A 88 -0.58 -7.36 -12.10
C ARG A 88 -0.22 -8.62 -11.33
N ASN A 89 -1.04 -9.05 -10.37
CA ASN A 89 -0.79 -10.22 -9.54
C ASN A 89 -1.71 -11.39 -9.91
N ALA A 90 -3.03 -11.20 -9.84
CA ALA A 90 -4.01 -12.21 -10.20
C ALA A 90 -4.60 -11.92 -11.58
N VAL A 91 -4.54 -12.92 -12.47
CA VAL A 91 -5.12 -12.88 -13.82
C VAL A 91 -6.17 -13.98 -13.94
N TYR A 92 -7.34 -13.64 -14.46
CA TYR A 92 -8.47 -14.53 -14.69
C TYR A 92 -9.19 -14.12 -15.98
N ASP A 93 -10.06 -14.96 -16.53
CA ASP A 93 -10.69 -14.76 -17.85
C ASP A 93 -11.38 -13.38 -17.99
N ALA A 94 -12.02 -12.90 -16.92
CA ALA A 94 -12.74 -11.62 -16.93
C ALA A 94 -11.85 -10.39 -16.67
N GLY A 95 -10.58 -10.56 -16.28
CA GLY A 95 -9.70 -9.44 -15.96
C GLY A 95 -8.52 -9.76 -15.05
N HIS A 96 -8.06 -8.77 -14.32
CA HIS A 96 -6.93 -8.91 -13.40
C HIS A 96 -6.98 -7.87 -12.27
N HIS A 97 -6.35 -8.21 -11.15
CA HIS A 97 -6.13 -7.27 -10.05
C HIS A 97 -4.70 -7.41 -9.47
N GLY A 98 -4.30 -6.43 -8.69
CA GLY A 98 -2.96 -6.40 -8.11
C GLY A 98 -2.73 -5.22 -7.17
N ASN A 99 -1.46 -4.80 -7.08
CA ASN A 99 -1.02 -3.68 -6.28
C ASN A 99 -0.78 -2.44 -7.15
N ALA A 100 -0.97 -1.24 -6.59
CA ALA A 100 -0.61 -0.01 -7.26
C ALA A 100 0.11 0.95 -6.31
N ILE A 101 1.00 1.77 -6.86
CA ILE A 101 1.60 2.93 -6.19
C ILE A 101 1.21 4.16 -7.00
N LEU A 102 0.59 5.14 -6.34
CA LEU A 102 0.31 6.45 -6.90
C LEU A 102 1.29 7.46 -6.29
N SER A 103 1.85 8.36 -7.09
CA SER A 103 2.89 9.28 -6.68
C SER A 103 2.68 10.68 -7.28
N ARG A 104 2.86 11.72 -6.46
CA ARG A 104 3.02 13.09 -6.94
C ARG A 104 4.37 13.33 -7.58
N PHE A 105 5.33 12.47 -7.24
CA PHE A 105 6.70 12.56 -7.72
C PHE A 105 6.93 11.60 -8.91
N PRO A 106 7.88 11.91 -9.79
CA PRO A 106 8.20 11.02 -10.91
C PRO A 106 8.65 9.63 -10.46
N ILE A 107 7.98 8.58 -10.94
CA ILE A 107 8.43 7.20 -10.84
C ILE A 107 9.40 6.96 -11.98
N LEU A 108 10.69 6.76 -11.68
CA LEU A 108 11.76 6.58 -12.66
C LEU A 108 11.75 5.16 -13.22
N ARG A 109 11.53 4.18 -12.36
CA ARG A 109 11.50 2.76 -12.70
C ARG A 109 10.58 2.01 -11.74
N TRP A 110 9.98 0.95 -12.22
CA TRP A 110 9.23 0.02 -11.38
C TRP A 110 9.30 -1.41 -11.90
N GLU A 111 9.17 -2.35 -11.01
CA GLU A 111 9.11 -3.78 -11.29
C GLU A 111 8.07 -4.46 -10.39
N ASN A 112 7.38 -5.46 -10.93
CA ASN A 112 6.47 -6.31 -10.16
C ASN A 112 6.98 -7.75 -10.17
N GLU A 113 7.29 -8.29 -9.00
CA GLU A 113 7.78 -9.65 -8.82
C GLU A 113 6.67 -10.53 -8.27
N ASP A 114 6.46 -11.70 -8.88
CA ASP A 114 5.56 -12.73 -8.33
C ASP A 114 6.22 -13.38 -7.09
N ILE A 115 5.60 -13.17 -5.95
CA ILE A 115 6.02 -13.75 -4.66
C ILE A 115 5.06 -14.83 -4.17
N SER A 116 4.16 -15.34 -5.01
CA SER A 116 3.19 -16.37 -4.64
C SER A 116 3.87 -17.59 -3.98
N ALA A 117 3.31 -18.06 -2.87
CA ALA A 117 3.84 -19.17 -2.10
C ALA A 117 3.46 -20.54 -2.71
N HIS A 118 2.39 -20.58 -3.52
CA HIS A 118 1.92 -21.78 -4.23
C HIS A 118 1.06 -21.39 -5.46
N ARG A 119 0.84 -22.37 -6.36
CA ARG A 119 0.19 -22.17 -7.68
C ARG A 119 -1.25 -21.62 -7.65
N PHE A 120 -1.94 -21.70 -6.53
CA PHE A 120 -3.31 -21.20 -6.37
C PHE A 120 -3.37 -19.82 -5.69
N GLU A 121 -2.24 -19.23 -5.42
CA GLU A 121 -2.12 -17.90 -4.85
C GLU A 121 -1.55 -16.95 -5.90
N SER A 122 -2.00 -15.71 -5.87
CA SER A 122 -1.51 -14.67 -6.77
C SER A 122 -1.12 -13.47 -5.92
N ARG A 123 0.16 -13.37 -5.56
CA ARG A 123 0.74 -12.31 -4.74
C ARG A 123 1.94 -11.69 -5.43
N GLY A 124 2.00 -10.38 -5.44
CA GLY A 124 3.09 -9.63 -6.04
C GLY A 124 3.67 -8.61 -5.10
N LEU A 125 4.91 -8.29 -5.38
CA LEU A 125 5.68 -7.22 -4.78
C LEU A 125 5.90 -6.17 -5.86
N LEU A 126 5.29 -4.98 -5.71
CA LEU A 126 5.50 -3.85 -6.61
C LEU A 126 6.55 -2.92 -6.01
N HIS A 127 7.70 -2.79 -6.67
CA HIS A 127 8.81 -1.96 -6.25
C HIS A 127 8.98 -0.79 -7.24
N CYS A 128 8.96 0.44 -6.73
CA CYS A 128 9.18 1.67 -7.48
C CYS A 128 10.41 2.40 -6.97
N GLU A 129 11.15 3.01 -7.89
CA GLU A 129 12.19 3.99 -7.64
C GLU A 129 11.66 5.37 -7.99
N ILE A 130 11.62 6.28 -7.02
CA ILE A 130 10.89 7.55 -7.10
C ILE A 130 11.86 8.71 -6.84
N MET A 131 11.87 9.68 -7.73
CA MET A 131 12.65 10.91 -7.56
C MET A 131 11.85 11.92 -6.73
N VAL A 132 12.25 12.09 -5.47
CA VAL A 132 11.63 13.08 -4.57
C VAL A 132 12.56 14.29 -4.46
N PRO A 133 12.09 15.49 -4.86
CA PRO A 133 12.91 16.70 -4.77
C PRO A 133 13.40 16.96 -3.35
N GLY A 134 14.69 17.19 -3.20
CA GLY A 134 15.34 17.48 -1.91
C GLY A 134 15.85 16.25 -1.16
N LEU A 135 15.56 15.01 -1.60
CA LEU A 135 16.27 13.82 -1.12
C LEU A 135 17.63 13.70 -1.82
N SER A 136 18.63 13.20 -1.09
CA SER A 136 19.99 12.96 -1.61
C SER A 136 20.09 11.72 -2.50
N ALA A 137 19.13 10.80 -2.38
CA ALA A 137 19.02 9.58 -3.17
C ALA A 137 17.56 9.32 -3.53
N ASN A 138 17.33 8.52 -4.59
CA ASN A 138 15.98 8.12 -4.97
C ASN A 138 15.31 7.32 -3.84
N LEU A 139 14.03 7.60 -3.62
CA LEU A 139 13.20 6.86 -2.67
C LEU A 139 12.81 5.51 -3.30
N HIS A 140 13.06 4.43 -2.57
CA HIS A 140 12.51 3.13 -2.91
C HIS A 140 11.17 2.91 -2.20
N ALA A 141 10.13 2.61 -2.96
CA ALA A 141 8.78 2.38 -2.46
C ALA A 141 8.31 0.98 -2.84
N VAL A 142 7.92 0.17 -1.86
CA VAL A 142 7.51 -1.23 -2.07
C VAL A 142 6.09 -1.44 -1.55
N CYS A 143 5.18 -1.84 -2.44
CA CYS A 143 3.80 -2.20 -2.10
C CYS A 143 3.63 -3.71 -2.08
N VAL A 144 3.10 -4.24 -0.98
CA VAL A 144 2.88 -5.68 -0.79
C VAL A 144 1.43 -6.00 -0.42
N HIS A 145 0.99 -7.21 -0.80
CA HIS A 145 -0.19 -7.87 -0.28
C HIS A 145 0.16 -9.33 -0.05
N LEU A 146 0.37 -9.71 1.22
CA LEU A 146 0.91 -11.02 1.58
C LEU A 146 -0.15 -12.11 1.70
N ALA A 147 0.29 -13.35 1.85
CA ALA A 147 -0.54 -14.54 1.99
C ALA A 147 -1.39 -14.55 3.25
N LEU A 148 -2.55 -15.20 3.19
CA LEU A 148 -3.42 -15.44 4.35
C LEU A 148 -2.81 -16.44 5.35
N THR A 149 -1.97 -17.40 4.88
CA THR A 149 -1.35 -18.41 5.73
C THR A 149 -0.03 -17.94 6.33
N ALA A 150 0.26 -18.29 7.58
CA ALA A 150 1.51 -17.92 8.23
C ALA A 150 2.75 -18.42 7.47
N ARG A 151 2.72 -19.69 6.97
CA ARG A 151 3.80 -20.26 6.18
C ARG A 151 4.02 -19.52 4.85
N GLY A 152 2.93 -19.13 4.18
CA GLY A 152 2.99 -18.31 2.96
C GLY A 152 3.64 -16.96 3.23
N ARG A 153 3.16 -16.25 4.27
CA ARG A 153 3.72 -14.96 4.68
C ARG A 153 5.21 -15.03 5.00
N SER A 154 5.65 -16.03 5.78
CA SER A 154 7.08 -16.15 6.11
C SER A 154 7.95 -16.33 4.86
N ARG A 155 7.52 -17.14 3.87
CA ARG A 155 8.23 -17.30 2.60
C ARG A 155 8.26 -16.00 1.78
N GLN A 156 7.14 -15.27 1.77
CA GLN A 156 7.02 -14.01 1.04
C GLN A 156 7.83 -12.89 1.68
N LEU A 157 7.87 -12.81 3.01
CA LEU A 157 8.72 -11.87 3.74
C LEU A 157 10.21 -12.14 3.47
N GLU A 158 10.61 -13.41 3.38
CA GLU A 158 11.98 -13.76 3.02
C GLU A 158 12.32 -13.33 1.58
N ARG A 159 11.42 -13.55 0.61
CA ARG A 159 11.61 -13.05 -0.77
C ARG A 159 11.67 -11.52 -0.82
N LEU A 160 10.81 -10.84 -0.07
CA LEU A 160 10.80 -9.39 0.04
C LEU A 160 12.14 -8.88 0.62
N ARG A 161 12.67 -9.53 1.68
CA ARG A 161 13.97 -9.20 2.26
C ARG A 161 15.08 -9.35 1.22
N GLN A 162 15.16 -10.50 0.53
CA GLN A 162 16.15 -10.76 -0.52
C GLN A 162 16.06 -9.76 -1.67
N ARG A 163 14.84 -9.36 -2.05
CA ARG A 163 14.63 -8.34 -3.08
C ARG A 163 15.21 -6.99 -2.65
N ILE A 164 14.90 -6.57 -1.41
CA ILE A 164 15.39 -5.30 -0.86
C ILE A 164 16.92 -5.32 -0.77
N GLU A 165 17.52 -6.36 -0.18
CA GLU A 165 18.97 -6.50 -0.05
C GLU A 165 19.71 -6.47 -1.38
N ARG A 166 19.09 -6.99 -2.44
CA ARG A 166 19.68 -7.09 -3.78
C ARG A 166 19.54 -5.80 -4.59
N HIS A 167 18.46 -5.04 -4.41
CA HIS A 167 18.09 -3.96 -5.33
C HIS A 167 17.97 -2.57 -4.67
N VAL A 168 18.04 -2.48 -3.35
CA VAL A 168 17.93 -1.21 -2.63
C VAL A 168 19.26 -0.93 -1.92
N PRO A 169 19.97 0.16 -2.26
CA PRO A 169 21.19 0.53 -1.54
C PRO A 169 20.92 0.66 -0.03
N VAL A 170 21.90 0.26 0.78
CA VAL A 170 21.75 0.17 2.23
C VAL A 170 21.39 1.52 2.88
N ASP A 171 21.89 2.62 2.31
CA ASP A 171 21.64 3.98 2.80
C ASP A 171 20.48 4.69 2.08
N ALA A 172 19.87 4.06 1.08
CA ALA A 172 18.74 4.66 0.37
C ALA A 172 17.48 4.73 1.24
N PRO A 173 16.72 5.82 1.14
CA PRO A 173 15.42 5.92 1.79
C PRO A 173 14.47 4.84 1.24
N LEU A 174 13.79 4.14 2.14
CA LEU A 174 12.91 3.01 1.79
C LEU A 174 11.60 3.09 2.55
N ILE A 175 10.50 2.86 1.83
CA ILE A 175 9.16 2.67 2.39
C ILE A 175 8.62 1.33 1.91
N VAL A 176 8.21 0.46 2.84
CA VAL A 176 7.51 -0.79 2.56
C VAL A 176 6.13 -0.69 3.20
N ALA A 177 5.07 -0.71 2.39
CA ALA A 177 3.72 -0.56 2.90
C ALA A 177 2.74 -1.52 2.20
N GLY A 178 1.67 -1.89 2.91
CA GLY A 178 0.63 -2.74 2.36
C GLY A 178 -0.08 -3.60 3.37
N ASP A 179 -0.80 -4.59 2.84
CA ASP A 179 -1.51 -5.60 3.62
C ASP A 179 -0.60 -6.80 3.87
N PHE A 180 -0.13 -6.92 5.11
CA PHE A 180 0.73 -8.00 5.56
C PHE A 180 -0.07 -9.25 5.97
N ASN A 181 -1.41 -9.17 6.02
CA ASN A 181 -2.30 -10.26 6.38
C ASN A 181 -1.90 -11.00 7.67
N ASP A 182 -1.34 -10.27 8.64
CA ASP A 182 -0.89 -10.87 9.89
C ASP A 182 -2.05 -10.98 10.90
N TRP A 183 -2.80 -12.07 10.79
CA TRP A 183 -3.94 -12.41 11.63
C TRP A 183 -3.54 -12.81 13.06
N THR A 184 -2.24 -12.96 13.34
CA THR A 184 -1.75 -13.48 14.61
C THR A 184 -1.24 -12.37 15.52
N TRP A 185 -1.73 -12.30 16.73
CA TRP A 185 -1.35 -11.27 17.73
C TRP A 185 0.09 -11.39 18.21
N ARG A 186 0.77 -12.51 17.93
CA ARG A 186 2.10 -12.85 18.45
C ARG A 186 3.10 -13.20 17.34
N SER A 187 2.82 -12.85 16.09
CA SER A 187 3.75 -13.10 15.00
C SER A 187 5.04 -12.31 15.19
N ARG A 188 6.17 -13.00 15.11
CA ARG A 188 7.51 -12.38 15.06
C ARG A 188 7.96 -12.10 13.64
N ALA A 189 7.33 -12.72 12.64
CA ALA A 189 7.75 -12.65 11.25
C ALA A 189 7.89 -11.21 10.70
N PRO A 190 6.98 -10.25 10.99
CA PRO A 190 7.16 -8.87 10.57
C PRO A 190 8.38 -8.18 11.21
N HIS A 191 8.66 -8.49 12.48
CA HIS A 191 9.83 -7.96 13.17
C HIS A 191 11.13 -8.60 12.65
N GLU A 192 11.15 -9.92 12.46
CA GLU A 192 12.29 -10.66 11.90
C GLU A 192 12.62 -10.21 10.49
N PHE A 193 11.61 -9.80 9.71
CA PHE A 193 11.78 -9.17 8.41
C PHE A 193 12.42 -7.77 8.51
N ALA A 194 11.96 -6.94 9.43
CA ALA A 194 12.29 -5.52 9.48
C ALA A 194 13.69 -5.23 10.04
N VAL A 195 14.10 -5.96 11.08
CA VAL A 195 15.36 -5.71 11.81
C VAL A 195 16.61 -5.78 10.92
N PRO A 196 16.84 -6.82 10.09
CA PRO A 196 18.03 -6.89 9.24
C PRO A 196 18.10 -5.77 8.19
N LEU A 197 16.96 -5.17 7.83
CA LEU A 197 16.85 -4.11 6.83
C LEU A 197 16.88 -2.70 7.43
N ASN A 198 17.05 -2.60 8.76
CA ASN A 198 16.94 -1.33 9.50
C ASN A 198 15.60 -0.60 9.20
N LEU A 199 14.51 -1.37 9.13
CA LEU A 199 13.16 -0.85 8.91
C LEU A 199 12.43 -0.69 10.24
N HIS A 200 11.73 0.42 10.37
CA HIS A 200 10.96 0.76 11.56
C HIS A 200 9.46 0.88 11.21
N GLU A 201 8.59 0.24 11.98
CA GLU A 201 7.14 0.34 11.79
C GLU A 201 6.63 1.65 12.39
N VAL A 202 5.94 2.46 11.58
CA VAL A 202 5.63 3.87 11.93
C VAL A 202 4.68 4.01 13.12
N PHE A 203 3.72 3.10 13.29
CA PHE A 203 2.80 3.13 14.44
C PHE A 203 3.47 2.58 15.72
N GLU A 204 4.37 1.62 15.60
CA GLU A 204 5.15 1.15 16.75
C GLU A 204 6.01 2.28 17.32
N ILE A 205 6.59 3.14 16.46
CA ILE A 205 7.34 4.34 16.90
C ILE A 205 6.41 5.32 17.63
N THR A 206 5.24 5.61 17.07
CA THR A 206 4.38 6.70 17.57
C THR A 206 3.43 6.31 18.68
N THR A 207 2.98 5.05 18.70
CA THR A 207 1.94 4.57 19.62
C THR A 207 2.33 3.34 20.43
N GLY A 208 3.54 2.79 20.22
CA GLY A 208 4.05 1.60 20.88
C GLY A 208 3.50 0.28 20.34
N ALA A 209 2.68 0.30 19.30
CA ALA A 209 2.13 -0.92 18.68
C ALA A 209 1.67 -0.66 17.25
N ALA A 210 1.80 -1.66 16.37
CA ALA A 210 1.27 -1.60 15.01
C ALA A 210 -0.23 -1.28 14.97
N ALA A 211 -0.67 -0.56 13.94
CA ALA A 211 -2.04 -0.11 13.78
C ALA A 211 -3.04 -1.26 13.68
N ARG A 212 -4.22 -1.10 14.27
CA ARG A 212 -5.37 -1.95 13.98
C ARG A 212 -6.11 -1.36 12.78
N SER A 213 -6.26 -2.12 11.70
CA SER A 213 -6.82 -1.64 10.43
C SER A 213 -8.06 -2.42 9.95
N PHE A 214 -8.31 -3.61 10.50
CA PHE A 214 -9.41 -4.47 10.07
C PHE A 214 -10.28 -4.94 11.26
N PRO A 215 -11.61 -5.04 11.10
CA PRO A 215 -12.41 -4.45 10.03
C PRO A 215 -12.53 -2.92 10.18
N ALA A 216 -12.71 -2.18 9.08
CA ALA A 216 -12.70 -0.71 9.07
C ALA A 216 -13.73 -0.04 9.99
N ALA A 217 -14.87 -0.71 10.28
CA ALA A 217 -15.90 -0.18 11.18
C ALA A 217 -15.45 -0.08 12.64
N LEU A 218 -14.74 -1.10 13.11
CA LEU A 218 -14.19 -1.23 14.46
C LEU A 218 -12.90 -2.06 14.38
N PRO A 219 -11.74 -1.44 14.16
CA PRO A 219 -10.50 -2.16 13.92
C PRO A 219 -10.02 -2.97 15.11
N LEU A 220 -9.84 -4.28 14.90
CA LEU A 220 -9.35 -5.24 15.88
C LEU A 220 -8.02 -5.87 15.47
N LEU A 221 -7.82 -6.13 14.17
CA LEU A 221 -6.67 -6.83 13.62
C LEU A 221 -5.67 -5.86 12.99
N ARG A 222 -4.38 -6.23 13.00
CA ARG A 222 -3.25 -5.42 12.54
C ARG A 222 -2.74 -5.93 11.21
N LEU A 223 -3.58 -5.87 10.18
CA LEU A 223 -3.27 -6.46 8.87
C LEU A 223 -2.37 -5.58 8.02
N ASP A 224 -2.60 -4.25 8.07
CA ASP A 224 -1.87 -3.28 7.25
C ASP A 224 -0.72 -2.67 8.06
N ARG A 225 0.44 -2.44 7.40
CA ARG A 225 1.65 -1.90 8.03
C ARG A 225 2.36 -0.92 7.11
N ILE A 226 3.13 -0.03 7.72
CA ILE A 226 4.03 0.91 7.06
C ILE A 226 5.39 0.84 7.74
N TYR A 227 6.42 0.41 7.00
CA TYR A 227 7.80 0.39 7.44
C TYR A 227 8.61 1.45 6.71
N VAL A 228 9.53 2.10 7.41
CA VAL A 228 10.38 3.16 6.87
C VAL A 228 11.83 3.00 7.27
N ARG A 229 12.73 3.45 6.40
CA ARG A 229 14.17 3.64 6.64
C ARG A 229 14.59 4.97 6.03
N GLY A 230 15.43 5.76 6.73
CA GLY A 230 15.88 7.10 6.30
C GLY A 230 14.84 8.20 6.58
N PHE A 231 13.89 7.95 7.48
CA PHE A 231 12.86 8.92 7.85
C PHE A 231 12.61 8.95 9.36
N SER A 232 12.33 10.16 9.87
CA SER A 232 11.67 10.38 11.16
C SER A 232 10.16 10.39 10.96
N VAL A 233 9.41 9.79 11.88
CA VAL A 233 7.94 9.74 11.83
C VAL A 233 7.37 10.93 12.59
N LEU A 234 6.62 11.80 11.92
CA LEU A 234 6.03 13.01 12.52
C LEU A 234 4.62 12.75 13.04
N GLU A 235 3.81 12.03 12.26
CA GLU A 235 2.41 11.75 12.60
C GLU A 235 1.98 10.42 11.96
N THR A 236 1.11 9.70 12.66
CA THR A 236 0.42 8.51 12.11
C THR A 236 -1.07 8.59 12.42
N ARG A 237 -1.91 8.05 11.51
CA ARG A 237 -3.35 8.03 11.73
C ARG A 237 -4.02 6.82 11.08
N VAL A 238 -5.01 6.24 11.79
CA VAL A 238 -5.91 5.19 11.28
C VAL A 238 -7.24 5.82 10.90
N HIS A 239 -7.66 5.67 9.64
CA HIS A 239 -8.91 6.24 9.12
C HIS A 239 -10.03 5.23 9.12
N HIS A 240 -10.67 5.00 10.28
CA HIS A 240 -11.69 3.99 10.52
C HIS A 240 -13.08 4.57 10.79
N GLY A 241 -14.07 3.70 10.94
CA GLY A 241 -15.44 4.04 11.34
C GLY A 241 -16.50 3.55 10.36
N ARG A 242 -17.78 3.55 10.79
CA ARG A 242 -18.92 3.00 10.02
C ARG A 242 -19.06 3.58 8.61
N ARG A 243 -18.74 4.85 8.41
CA ARG A 243 -18.78 5.46 7.06
C ARG A 243 -17.66 4.92 6.17
N LYS A 244 -16.49 4.62 6.74
CA LYS A 244 -15.31 4.11 6.00
C LYS A 244 -15.49 2.66 5.56
N MET A 245 -16.20 1.84 6.32
CA MET A 245 -16.58 0.47 5.93
C MET A 245 -17.40 0.43 4.62
N ARG A 246 -18.07 1.52 4.24
CA ARG A 246 -18.76 1.64 2.95
C ARG A 246 -17.81 1.82 1.76
N LEU A 247 -16.51 2.05 2.03
CA LEU A 247 -15.48 2.23 1.00
C LEU A 247 -14.66 0.95 0.83
N SER A 248 -14.22 0.35 1.95
CA SER A 248 -13.48 -0.90 2.04
C SER A 248 -13.69 -1.53 3.40
N ASP A 249 -13.40 -2.82 3.54
CA ASP A 249 -13.34 -3.54 4.82
C ASP A 249 -12.07 -3.26 5.62
N HIS A 250 -11.02 -2.71 5.00
CA HIS A 250 -9.84 -2.19 5.68
C HIS A 250 -9.97 -0.70 5.98
N ALA A 251 -9.30 -0.22 7.02
CA ALA A 251 -9.09 1.19 7.32
C ALA A 251 -7.81 1.67 6.62
N ALA A 252 -7.84 2.83 5.97
CA ALA A 252 -6.64 3.43 5.43
C ALA A 252 -5.71 3.85 6.58
N LEU A 253 -4.40 3.62 6.42
CA LEU A 253 -3.35 4.10 7.32
C LEU A 253 -2.60 5.25 6.64
N THR A 254 -2.30 6.30 7.39
CA THR A 254 -1.45 7.40 6.90
C THR A 254 -0.29 7.64 7.86
N ALA A 255 0.83 8.11 7.30
CA ALA A 255 1.95 8.64 8.06
C ALA A 255 2.49 9.91 7.39
N ARG A 256 3.00 10.83 8.20
CA ARG A 256 3.80 11.97 7.76
C ARG A 256 5.24 11.73 8.19
N LEU A 257 6.13 11.77 7.25
CA LEU A 257 7.54 11.42 7.38
C LEU A 257 8.41 12.64 7.10
N ARG A 258 9.55 12.74 7.79
CA ARG A 258 10.60 13.72 7.51
C ARG A 258 11.88 12.98 7.15
N ALA A 259 12.48 13.32 6.01
CA ALA A 259 13.76 12.77 5.60
C ALA A 259 14.86 13.11 6.62
N GLN A 260 15.76 12.15 6.87
CA GLN A 260 16.92 12.29 7.75
C GLN A 260 18.18 12.66 6.97
#